data_6949c9f92f57d2bdadd68b59a0dcccad
#
_entry.id   6949c9f92f57d2bdadd68b59a0dcccad
#
_cell.length_a   1.000
_cell.length_b   1.000
_cell.length_c   1.000
_cell.angle_alpha   90.00
_cell.angle_beta   90.00
_cell.angle_gamma   90.00
#
_symmetry.space_group_name_H-M   'P 1'
#
loop_
_entity.id
_entity.type
_entity.pdbx_description
1 polymer ?
#
loop_
_entity_poly.entity_id
_entity_poly.type
_entity_poly.pdbx_seq_one_letter_code
_entity_poly.pdbx_strand_id
1 'polypeptide(L)'
;MQIYVVKPGDTLFSIGRALGLAPGFLARYNGLQEPYRLAVGQSLLVLYPEQTVTVQPGDTLTSIAASAGTDVASLYRMNPNLSGSDRIYPGQILVTQLEQAARHPAVVSGYAYPNVSERVLRGILPYAGALAPFTYGFTPEGALVPMDDERLLALANACGVQPLLHLSTLTAAGAFSAAQAAALLRDPALQQTLAANVLQTMLEKGYEGLDVDFEYLGRDLAEPYAAFIQLLRDTLAPYGLPLITALAPKTSAAQPGTLYEGHNYASLSTASDAVLLMTYEWGYTYGPPMAVAPVGAVRRVVEFALTQMDAAKILLGFPNYAYDWTLPFTAGATRAQSIGNEAAPLLAAQYGAEIQFDTQSQTPYFTYLDEAGQPHEVWFEDVRSAQAKFALLPEYGLLGLGYWNFMRPFTAGFSLQNYLFTASGLG
;
A
#
# COMPACT_ATOMS: atom_id res chain seq x y z
N MET A 1 15.90 14.83 -7.49
CA MET A 1 15.74 13.83 -6.41
C MET A 1 17.00 13.01 -6.24
N GLN A 2 17.36 12.68 -5.01
CA GLN A 2 18.40 11.70 -4.66
C GLN A 2 18.04 10.96 -3.37
N ILE A 3 18.72 9.85 -3.08
CA ILE A 3 18.62 9.13 -1.81
C ILE A 3 19.96 9.29 -1.09
N TYR A 4 19.91 9.76 0.16
CA TYR A 4 21.08 9.90 1.03
C TYR A 4 21.07 8.79 2.07
N VAL A 5 22.18 8.12 2.27
CA VAL A 5 22.36 7.12 3.34
C VAL A 5 23.15 7.73 4.48
N VAL A 6 22.57 7.72 5.67
CA VAL A 6 23.13 8.32 6.90
C VAL A 6 24.44 7.62 7.29
N LYS A 7 25.47 8.39 7.56
CA LYS A 7 26.82 7.93 7.95
C LYS A 7 27.08 8.20 9.44
N PRO A 8 28.06 7.52 10.06
CA PRO A 8 28.46 7.83 11.42
C PRO A 8 28.79 9.31 11.61
N GLY A 9 28.22 9.94 12.65
CA GLY A 9 28.40 11.34 12.95
C GLY A 9 27.49 12.32 12.19
N ASP A 10 26.67 11.84 11.27
CA ASP A 10 25.69 12.66 10.58
C ASP A 10 24.59 13.16 11.52
N THR A 11 24.17 14.38 11.27
CA THR A 11 22.95 14.98 11.81
C THR A 11 22.12 15.52 10.67
N LEU A 12 20.82 15.68 10.88
CA LEU A 12 19.96 16.26 9.85
C LEU A 12 20.45 17.65 9.41
N PHE A 13 21.08 18.41 10.33
CA PHE A 13 21.67 19.71 10.05
C PHE A 13 22.94 19.62 9.21
N SER A 14 23.84 18.66 9.49
CA SER A 14 25.07 18.48 8.68
C SER A 14 24.72 17.99 7.26
N ILE A 15 23.77 17.06 7.16
CA ILE A 15 23.28 16.56 5.86
C ILE A 15 22.62 17.70 5.07
N GLY A 16 21.70 18.46 5.68
CA GLY A 16 21.04 19.59 5.02
C GLY A 16 22.04 20.61 4.51
N ARG A 17 23.04 20.98 5.31
CA ARG A 17 24.12 21.88 4.89
C ARG A 17 24.90 21.34 3.69
N ALA A 18 25.26 20.06 3.72
CA ALA A 18 26.01 19.43 2.62
C ALA A 18 25.20 19.38 1.31
N LEU A 19 23.86 19.27 1.41
CA LEU A 19 22.95 19.19 0.27
C LEU A 19 22.37 20.56 -0.16
N GLY A 20 22.68 21.64 0.56
CA GLY A 20 22.10 22.96 0.28
C GLY A 20 20.61 23.07 0.62
N LEU A 21 20.11 22.25 1.56
CA LEU A 21 18.72 22.21 1.99
C LEU A 21 18.55 22.58 3.46
N ALA A 22 17.49 23.29 3.80
CA ALA A 22 17.12 23.46 5.18
C ALA A 22 16.72 22.11 5.80
N PRO A 23 17.15 21.80 7.05
CA PRO A 23 16.87 20.51 7.71
C PRO A 23 15.38 20.17 7.76
N GLY A 24 14.51 21.19 7.91
CA GLY A 24 13.05 21.03 7.93
C GLY A 24 12.47 20.43 6.63
N PHE A 25 13.08 20.66 5.46
CA PHE A 25 12.65 20.01 4.21
C PHE A 25 13.03 18.53 4.20
N LEU A 26 14.25 18.18 4.68
CA LEU A 26 14.63 16.77 4.82
C LEU A 26 13.71 16.06 5.81
N ALA A 27 13.43 16.68 6.97
CA ALA A 27 12.53 16.11 7.97
C ALA A 27 11.14 15.86 7.39
N ARG A 28 10.61 16.82 6.65
CA ARG A 28 9.26 16.82 6.08
C ARG A 28 9.00 15.59 5.19
N TYR A 29 9.89 15.33 4.21
CA TYR A 29 9.71 14.25 3.25
C TYR A 29 10.09 12.86 3.78
N ASN A 30 10.67 12.80 4.98
CA ASN A 30 11.08 11.56 5.62
C ASN A 30 10.29 11.23 6.90
N GLY A 31 9.21 11.98 7.20
CA GLY A 31 8.39 11.76 8.39
C GLY A 31 9.13 11.99 9.71
N LEU A 32 10.28 12.67 9.69
CA LEU A 32 11.10 12.88 10.88
C LEU A 32 10.51 13.96 11.77
N GLN A 33 10.48 13.71 13.09
CA GLN A 33 10.02 14.64 14.11
C GLN A 33 11.16 15.00 15.07
N GLU A 34 11.07 16.21 15.66
CA GLU A 34 12.02 16.61 16.68
C GLU A 34 11.81 15.84 18.01
N PRO A 35 12.89 15.48 18.72
CA PRO A 35 14.30 15.62 18.32
C PRO A 35 14.66 14.61 17.21
N TYR A 36 15.25 15.10 16.12
CA TYR A 36 15.60 14.28 14.97
C TYR A 36 16.62 13.21 15.35
N ARG A 37 16.17 11.97 15.41
CA ARG A 37 17.03 10.80 15.65
C ARG A 37 17.25 10.06 14.34
N LEU A 38 18.51 9.88 13.96
CA LEU A 38 18.90 9.17 12.75
C LEU A 38 19.68 7.91 13.15
N ALA A 39 19.41 6.81 12.47
CA ALA A 39 20.24 5.60 12.55
C ALA A 39 21.29 5.61 11.42
N VAL A 40 22.50 5.14 11.69
CA VAL A 40 23.50 4.89 10.66
C VAL A 40 22.93 3.88 9.65
N GLY A 41 23.11 4.12 8.34
CA GLY A 41 22.54 3.29 7.29
C GLY A 41 21.09 3.60 6.92
N GLN A 42 20.39 4.46 7.69
CA GLN A 42 19.05 4.95 7.32
C GLN A 42 19.10 5.69 6.00
N SER A 43 18.16 5.40 5.08
CA SER A 43 18.02 6.15 3.84
C SER A 43 17.08 7.34 4.02
N LEU A 44 17.43 8.47 3.44
CA LEU A 44 16.63 9.69 3.42
C LEU A 44 16.32 10.07 1.97
N LEU A 45 15.05 10.32 1.70
CA LEU A 45 14.60 10.92 0.44
C LEU A 45 14.95 12.41 0.43
N VAL A 46 15.64 12.86 -0.61
CA VAL A 46 16.03 14.26 -0.81
C VAL A 46 15.28 14.82 -2.01
N LEU A 47 14.31 15.68 -1.74
CA LEU A 47 13.57 16.45 -2.75
C LEU A 47 13.90 17.92 -2.62
N TYR A 48 14.02 18.62 -3.76
CA TYR A 48 14.36 20.04 -3.80
C TYR A 48 13.10 20.86 -4.07
N PRO A 49 12.71 21.78 -3.14
CA PRO A 49 11.66 22.76 -3.42
C PRO A 49 12.11 23.69 -4.54
N GLU A 50 11.28 23.87 -5.57
CA GLU A 50 11.48 24.85 -6.63
C GLU A 50 10.81 26.17 -6.26
N GLN A 51 9.58 26.08 -5.69
CA GLN A 51 8.85 27.25 -5.20
C GLN A 51 8.29 27.01 -3.81
N THR A 52 8.32 28.05 -3.02
CA THR A 52 7.75 28.07 -1.65
C THR A 52 6.97 29.34 -1.43
N VAL A 53 6.00 29.31 -0.53
CA VAL A 53 5.25 30.45 -0.05
C VAL A 53 5.32 30.52 1.47
N THR A 54 5.44 31.74 2.01
CA THR A 54 5.31 31.98 3.46
C THR A 54 3.87 32.38 3.75
N VAL A 55 3.18 31.59 4.56
CA VAL A 55 1.78 31.83 4.96
C VAL A 55 1.64 33.18 5.62
N GLN A 56 0.69 34.00 5.16
CA GLN A 56 0.35 35.31 5.73
C GLN A 56 -0.93 35.23 6.58
N PRO A 57 -1.17 36.19 7.47
CA PRO A 57 -2.45 36.28 8.18
C PRO A 57 -3.63 36.34 7.19
N GLY A 58 -4.61 35.44 7.36
CA GLY A 58 -5.79 35.31 6.50
C GLY A 58 -5.66 34.33 5.35
N ASP A 59 -4.48 33.76 5.11
CA ASP A 59 -4.31 32.72 4.11
C ASP A 59 -5.04 31.44 4.47
N THR A 60 -5.50 30.74 3.43
CA THR A 60 -6.03 29.39 3.48
C THR A 60 -5.28 28.51 2.49
N LEU A 61 -5.32 27.18 2.65
CA LEU A 61 -4.73 26.27 1.65
C LEU A 61 -5.35 26.50 0.27
N THR A 62 -6.65 26.80 0.20
CA THR A 62 -7.34 27.10 -1.06
C THR A 62 -6.81 28.37 -1.73
N SER A 63 -6.62 29.47 -0.95
CA SER A 63 -6.08 30.72 -1.52
C SER A 63 -4.63 30.57 -1.98
N ILE A 64 -3.82 29.82 -1.21
CA ILE A 64 -2.43 29.53 -1.57
C ILE A 64 -2.35 28.65 -2.83
N ALA A 65 -3.17 27.59 -2.91
CA ALA A 65 -3.22 26.71 -4.07
C ALA A 65 -3.59 27.51 -5.34
N ALA A 66 -4.65 28.32 -5.26
CA ALA A 66 -5.10 29.15 -6.38
C ALA A 66 -4.01 30.14 -6.85
N SER A 67 -3.34 30.83 -5.93
CA SER A 67 -2.27 31.77 -6.28
C SER A 67 -1.00 31.10 -6.81
N ALA A 68 -0.75 29.85 -6.43
CA ALA A 68 0.38 29.03 -6.93
C ALA A 68 0.04 28.26 -8.21
N GLY A 69 -1.19 28.35 -8.74
CA GLY A 69 -1.63 27.61 -9.93
C GLY A 69 -1.68 26.09 -9.73
N THR A 70 -2.00 25.64 -8.51
CA THR A 70 -2.09 24.22 -8.12
C THR A 70 -3.41 23.95 -7.38
N ASP A 71 -3.59 22.72 -6.88
CA ASP A 71 -4.74 22.32 -6.08
C ASP A 71 -4.33 21.98 -4.63
N VAL A 72 -5.31 21.91 -3.72
CA VAL A 72 -5.08 21.65 -2.30
C VAL A 72 -4.50 20.24 -2.08
N ALA A 73 -4.91 19.24 -2.86
CA ALA A 73 -4.36 17.87 -2.76
C ALA A 73 -2.87 17.85 -3.14
N SER A 74 -2.47 18.62 -4.15
CA SER A 74 -1.06 18.83 -4.50
C SER A 74 -0.28 19.51 -3.38
N LEU A 75 -0.86 20.51 -2.71
CA LEU A 75 -0.23 21.11 -1.53
C LEU A 75 -0.01 20.09 -0.41
N TYR A 76 -0.96 19.19 -0.14
CA TYR A 76 -0.77 18.12 0.83
C TYR A 76 0.37 17.17 0.41
N ARG A 77 0.42 16.76 -0.86
CA ARG A 77 1.51 15.90 -1.38
C ARG A 77 2.89 16.55 -1.27
N MET A 78 2.99 17.85 -1.49
CA MET A 78 4.24 18.61 -1.36
C MET A 78 4.57 18.99 0.09
N ASN A 79 3.61 18.90 1.02
CA ASN A 79 3.76 19.24 2.43
C ASN A 79 3.20 18.14 3.34
N PRO A 80 3.80 16.93 3.33
CA PRO A 80 3.27 15.77 4.08
C PRO A 80 3.16 16.02 5.59
N ASN A 81 3.91 16.96 6.14
CA ASN A 81 3.81 17.39 7.54
C ASN A 81 2.46 18.02 7.90
N LEU A 82 1.63 18.42 6.92
CA LEU A 82 0.25 18.84 7.15
C LEU A 82 -0.64 17.65 7.55
N SER A 83 -0.27 16.41 7.16
CA SER A 83 -1.03 15.18 7.46
C SER A 83 -2.52 15.30 7.11
N GLY A 84 -2.85 15.93 5.97
CA GLY A 84 -4.22 16.18 5.54
C GLY A 84 -5.00 17.19 6.39
N SER A 85 -4.32 17.96 7.26
CA SER A 85 -4.93 19.04 8.03
C SER A 85 -4.92 20.34 7.23
N ASP A 86 -6.03 21.07 7.28
CA ASP A 86 -6.18 22.40 6.67
C ASP A 86 -5.58 23.54 7.54
N ARG A 87 -5.09 23.20 8.75
CA ARG A 87 -4.53 24.20 9.66
C ARG A 87 -3.15 24.63 9.24
N ILE A 88 -3.01 25.89 8.90
CA ILE A 88 -1.76 26.57 8.60
C ILE A 88 -1.60 27.80 9.50
N TYR A 89 -0.37 28.25 9.69
CA TYR A 89 -0.07 29.35 10.62
C TYR A 89 0.76 30.41 9.91
N PRO A 90 0.54 31.72 10.19
CA PRO A 90 1.40 32.79 9.68
C PRO A 90 2.88 32.53 9.95
N GLY A 91 3.73 32.73 8.95
CA GLY A 91 5.16 32.42 9.00
C GLY A 91 5.53 30.96 8.65
N GLN A 92 4.56 30.05 8.51
CA GLN A 92 4.82 28.70 8.03
C GLN A 92 5.24 28.72 6.56
N ILE A 93 6.27 27.93 6.20
CA ILE A 93 6.71 27.81 4.81
C ILE A 93 6.07 26.56 4.19
N LEU A 94 5.30 26.75 3.12
CA LEU A 94 4.73 25.69 2.31
C LEU A 94 5.47 25.58 0.96
N VAL A 95 5.73 24.35 0.53
CA VAL A 95 6.22 24.07 -0.82
C VAL A 95 5.04 24.07 -1.77
N THR A 96 5.13 24.85 -2.84
CA THR A 96 4.12 24.95 -3.88
C THR A 96 4.55 24.31 -5.19
N GLN A 97 5.87 24.09 -5.35
CA GLN A 97 6.42 23.35 -6.48
C GLN A 97 7.71 22.61 -6.05
N LEU A 98 7.87 21.39 -6.52
CA LEU A 98 9.10 20.59 -6.39
C LEU A 98 9.83 20.57 -7.73
N GLU A 99 11.17 20.55 -7.68
CA GLU A 99 11.97 20.15 -8.84
C GLU A 99 11.61 18.71 -9.23
N GLN A 100 10.99 18.54 -10.38
CA GLN A 100 10.35 17.26 -10.73
C GLN A 100 10.58 16.90 -12.20
N ALA A 101 10.91 15.62 -12.42
CA ALA A 101 10.85 15.02 -13.75
C ALA A 101 9.39 14.74 -14.20
N ALA A 102 9.21 14.37 -15.46
CA ALA A 102 7.92 13.89 -15.94
C ALA A 102 7.49 12.64 -15.14
N ARG A 103 6.25 12.64 -14.66
CA ARG A 103 5.67 11.53 -13.92
C ARG A 103 4.96 10.56 -14.85
N HIS A 104 5.02 9.27 -14.52
CA HIS A 104 4.22 8.26 -15.20
C HIS A 104 2.82 8.18 -14.56
N PRO A 105 1.75 7.99 -15.36
CA PRO A 105 0.45 7.68 -14.78
C PRO A 105 0.49 6.31 -14.09
N ALA A 106 -0.17 6.18 -12.95
CA ALA A 106 -0.32 4.90 -12.25
C ALA A 106 -1.61 4.89 -11.45
N VAL A 107 -2.34 3.78 -11.50
CA VAL A 107 -3.39 3.50 -10.53
C VAL A 107 -2.74 3.22 -9.18
N VAL A 108 -3.22 3.88 -8.12
CA VAL A 108 -2.73 3.66 -6.75
C VAL A 108 -3.90 3.33 -5.85
N SER A 109 -4.00 2.07 -5.46
CA SER A 109 -5.00 1.58 -4.53
C SER A 109 -4.38 1.15 -3.20
N GLY A 110 -5.18 1.03 -2.16
CA GLY A 110 -4.73 0.46 -0.90
C GLY A 110 -5.87 0.15 0.05
N TYR A 111 -5.58 -0.73 0.98
CA TYR A 111 -6.53 -1.26 1.95
C TYR A 111 -6.43 -0.53 3.29
N ALA A 112 -7.57 -0.33 3.95
CA ALA A 112 -7.58 0.16 5.32
C ALA A 112 -8.67 -0.53 6.14
N TYR A 113 -8.31 -0.94 7.37
CA TYR A 113 -9.31 -1.41 8.33
C TYR A 113 -10.13 -0.24 8.87
N PRO A 114 -11.41 -0.47 9.27
CA PRO A 114 -12.27 0.57 9.84
C PRO A 114 -11.68 1.32 11.03
N ASN A 115 -10.79 0.68 11.80
CA ASN A 115 -10.14 1.26 12.97
C ASN A 115 -8.86 2.06 12.67
N VAL A 116 -8.53 2.31 11.40
CA VAL A 116 -7.36 3.13 11.04
C VAL A 116 -7.44 4.52 11.68
N SER A 117 -6.29 5.04 12.15
CA SER A 117 -6.21 6.40 12.64
C SER A 117 -6.58 7.39 11.53
N GLU A 118 -7.53 8.29 11.80
CA GLU A 118 -7.93 9.32 10.83
C GLU A 118 -6.75 10.19 10.39
N ARG A 119 -5.86 10.55 11.31
CA ARG A 119 -4.65 11.31 11.00
C ARG A 119 -3.75 10.57 10.01
N VAL A 120 -3.57 9.26 10.20
CA VAL A 120 -2.76 8.43 9.29
C VAL A 120 -3.42 8.38 7.91
N LEU A 121 -4.71 8.08 7.86
CA LEU A 121 -5.42 7.95 6.59
C LEU A 121 -5.48 9.29 5.83
N ARG A 122 -5.77 10.40 6.49
CA ARG A 122 -5.73 11.75 5.87
C ARG A 122 -4.34 12.13 5.34
N GLY A 123 -3.27 11.63 5.97
CA GLY A 123 -1.89 11.82 5.48
C GLY A 123 -1.57 11.01 4.22
N ILE A 124 -2.28 9.90 3.99
CA ILE A 124 -2.04 8.97 2.87
C ILE A 124 -2.97 9.25 1.68
N LEU A 125 -4.25 9.54 1.92
CA LEU A 125 -5.25 9.70 0.86
C LEU A 125 -4.85 10.68 -0.27
N PRO A 126 -4.13 11.79 -0.03
CA PRO A 126 -3.67 12.65 -1.12
C PRO A 126 -2.78 11.94 -2.14
N TYR A 127 -2.16 10.83 -1.79
CA TYR A 127 -1.29 10.03 -2.64
C TYR A 127 -2.00 8.85 -3.30
N ALA A 128 -3.23 8.54 -2.90
CA ALA A 128 -4.02 7.41 -3.38
C ALA A 128 -5.01 7.84 -4.47
N GLY A 129 -5.30 6.93 -5.38
CA GLY A 129 -6.39 7.03 -6.34
C GLY A 129 -7.62 6.23 -5.92
N ALA A 130 -7.41 5.13 -5.15
CA ALA A 130 -8.50 4.30 -4.64
C ALA A 130 -8.24 3.81 -3.21
N LEU A 131 -9.32 3.60 -2.44
CA LEU A 131 -9.32 3.06 -1.08
C LEU A 131 -10.31 1.90 -0.99
N ALA A 132 -9.83 0.74 -0.52
CA ALA A 132 -10.66 -0.43 -0.21
C ALA A 132 -10.78 -0.62 1.31
N PRO A 133 -11.92 -0.27 1.93
CA PRO A 133 -12.20 -0.64 3.32
C PRO A 133 -12.16 -2.17 3.49
N PHE A 134 -11.34 -2.66 4.38
CA PHE A 134 -11.12 -4.09 4.57
C PHE A 134 -11.93 -4.60 5.76
N THR A 135 -12.92 -5.46 5.64
CA THR A 135 -13.43 -6.18 4.49
C THR A 135 -14.90 -6.56 4.70
N TYR A 136 -15.70 -6.59 3.64
CA TYR A 136 -16.98 -7.30 3.65
C TYR A 136 -16.73 -8.80 3.53
N GLY A 137 -17.54 -9.57 4.29
CA GLY A 137 -17.71 -10.99 4.10
C GLY A 137 -19.13 -11.30 3.64
N PHE A 138 -19.51 -12.57 3.65
CA PHE A 138 -20.86 -12.98 3.31
C PHE A 138 -21.33 -14.13 4.20
N THR A 139 -22.66 -14.31 4.30
CA THR A 139 -23.28 -15.40 5.03
C THR A 139 -23.53 -16.61 4.10
N PRO A 140 -23.84 -17.80 4.64
CA PRO A 140 -24.22 -18.95 3.83
C PRO A 140 -25.43 -18.72 2.91
N GLU A 141 -26.24 -17.71 3.20
CA GLU A 141 -27.42 -17.32 2.40
C GLU A 141 -27.10 -16.22 1.38
N GLY A 142 -25.86 -15.75 1.31
CA GLY A 142 -25.40 -14.74 0.35
C GLY A 142 -25.66 -13.29 0.75
N ALA A 143 -26.06 -13.02 2.00
CA ALA A 143 -26.11 -11.66 2.54
C ALA A 143 -24.70 -11.17 2.89
N LEU A 144 -24.42 -9.87 2.71
CA LEU A 144 -23.13 -9.30 3.15
C LEU A 144 -23.07 -9.21 4.68
N VAL A 145 -21.91 -9.50 5.24
CA VAL A 145 -21.59 -9.23 6.64
C VAL A 145 -21.33 -7.73 6.79
N PRO A 146 -22.11 -7.00 7.62
CA PRO A 146 -21.97 -5.55 7.75
C PRO A 146 -20.57 -5.13 8.23
N MET A 147 -20.11 -3.99 7.74
CA MET A 147 -18.84 -3.36 8.14
C MET A 147 -19.08 -1.88 8.46
N ASP A 148 -18.35 -1.36 9.47
CA ASP A 148 -18.35 0.07 9.82
C ASP A 148 -17.38 0.82 8.91
N ASP A 149 -17.83 1.17 7.71
CA ASP A 149 -17.05 1.80 6.65
C ASP A 149 -17.40 3.28 6.40
N GLU A 150 -18.45 3.80 6.99
CA GLU A 150 -18.98 5.15 6.71
C GLU A 150 -17.92 6.24 6.84
N ARG A 151 -17.07 6.14 7.88
CA ARG A 151 -15.98 7.10 8.09
C ARG A 151 -14.92 7.04 6.99
N LEU A 152 -14.59 5.84 6.51
CA LEU A 152 -13.60 5.65 5.45
C LEU A 152 -14.12 6.19 4.12
N LEU A 153 -15.38 5.92 3.81
CA LEU A 153 -16.06 6.43 2.61
C LEU A 153 -16.11 7.97 2.62
N ALA A 154 -16.50 8.56 3.75
CA ALA A 154 -16.53 10.02 3.89
C ALA A 154 -15.14 10.65 3.69
N LEU A 155 -14.08 10.03 4.22
CA LEU A 155 -12.69 10.50 4.04
C LEU A 155 -12.21 10.34 2.60
N ALA A 156 -12.48 9.21 1.96
CA ALA A 156 -12.14 8.96 0.56
C ALA A 156 -12.81 9.99 -0.36
N ASN A 157 -14.13 10.17 -0.23
CA ASN A 157 -14.90 11.13 -1.01
C ASN A 157 -14.42 12.57 -0.81
N ALA A 158 -14.11 12.98 0.43
CA ALA A 158 -13.58 14.32 0.72
C ALA A 158 -12.21 14.58 0.08
N CYS A 159 -11.45 13.54 -0.23
CA CYS A 159 -10.14 13.63 -0.88
C CYS A 159 -10.19 13.34 -2.39
N GLY A 160 -11.37 13.05 -2.96
CA GLY A 160 -11.52 12.63 -4.36
C GLY A 160 -10.87 11.27 -4.65
N VAL A 161 -10.84 10.38 -3.67
CA VAL A 161 -10.29 9.02 -3.76
C VAL A 161 -11.44 8.04 -3.96
N GLN A 162 -11.34 7.21 -4.98
CA GLN A 162 -12.36 6.23 -5.39
C GLN A 162 -12.55 5.16 -4.30
N PRO A 163 -13.75 4.99 -3.70
CA PRO A 163 -14.01 3.93 -2.76
C PRO A 163 -14.29 2.61 -3.49
N LEU A 164 -13.57 1.54 -3.13
CA LEU A 164 -13.77 0.19 -3.64
C LEU A 164 -14.40 -0.69 -2.55
N LEU A 165 -15.50 -1.39 -2.86
CA LEU A 165 -16.00 -2.43 -1.97
C LEU A 165 -15.02 -3.60 -2.01
N HIS A 166 -14.48 -4.00 -0.86
CA HIS A 166 -13.62 -5.18 -0.76
C HIS A 166 -14.44 -6.37 -0.26
N LEU A 167 -14.49 -7.43 -1.06
CA LEU A 167 -15.20 -8.67 -0.76
C LEU A 167 -14.22 -9.82 -0.52
N SER A 168 -14.29 -10.44 0.65
CA SER A 168 -13.48 -11.59 1.02
C SER A 168 -14.33 -12.75 1.52
N THR A 169 -13.68 -13.85 1.90
CA THR A 169 -14.33 -15.03 2.49
C THR A 169 -14.58 -14.90 3.99
N LEU A 170 -14.66 -13.66 4.51
CA LEU A 170 -14.96 -13.40 5.93
C LEU A 170 -16.36 -13.88 6.27
N THR A 171 -16.49 -14.64 7.36
CA THR A 171 -17.78 -15.11 7.90
C THR A 171 -18.35 -14.13 8.91
N ALA A 172 -19.63 -14.27 9.23
CA ALA A 172 -20.25 -13.51 10.31
C ALA A 172 -19.58 -13.74 11.70
N ALA A 173 -18.84 -14.84 11.87
CA ALA A 173 -18.04 -15.12 13.06
C ALA A 173 -16.68 -14.41 13.09
N GLY A 174 -16.33 -13.66 12.04
CA GLY A 174 -15.08 -12.89 11.94
C GLY A 174 -13.86 -13.71 11.54
N ALA A 175 -14.04 -14.87 10.91
CA ALA A 175 -12.97 -15.72 10.42
C ALA A 175 -13.08 -15.91 8.89
N PHE A 176 -11.95 -16.00 8.18
CA PHE A 176 -11.91 -16.38 6.77
C PHE A 176 -12.21 -17.86 6.60
N SER A 177 -13.01 -18.21 5.59
CA SER A 177 -13.48 -19.60 5.39
C SER A 177 -13.39 -20.05 3.94
N ALA A 178 -12.38 -20.87 3.63
CA ALA A 178 -12.29 -21.56 2.35
C ALA A 178 -13.50 -22.50 2.10
N ALA A 179 -14.07 -23.08 3.16
CA ALA A 179 -15.25 -23.93 3.04
C ALA A 179 -16.49 -23.13 2.60
N GLN A 180 -16.68 -21.91 3.11
CA GLN A 180 -17.76 -21.01 2.68
C GLN A 180 -17.56 -20.56 1.23
N ALA A 181 -16.34 -20.22 0.84
CA ALA A 181 -16.00 -19.94 -0.55
C ALA A 181 -16.33 -21.12 -1.46
N ALA A 182 -15.94 -22.36 -1.07
CA ALA A 182 -16.24 -23.56 -1.84
C ALA A 182 -17.77 -23.83 -1.99
N ALA A 183 -18.55 -23.56 -0.95
CA ALA A 183 -20.01 -23.68 -1.00
C ALA A 183 -20.60 -22.66 -2.00
N LEU A 184 -20.20 -21.39 -1.92
CA LEU A 184 -20.59 -20.36 -2.87
C LEU A 184 -20.24 -20.74 -4.32
N LEU A 185 -18.99 -21.12 -4.55
CA LEU A 185 -18.49 -21.37 -5.91
C LEU A 185 -19.12 -22.60 -6.57
N ARG A 186 -19.79 -23.48 -5.81
CA ARG A 186 -20.53 -24.64 -6.33
C ARG A 186 -22.03 -24.42 -6.46
N ASP A 187 -22.56 -23.28 -6.01
CA ASP A 187 -23.99 -22.97 -6.02
C ASP A 187 -24.29 -21.71 -6.87
N PRO A 188 -24.72 -21.87 -8.13
CA PRO A 188 -25.04 -20.73 -9.00
C PRO A 188 -26.15 -19.82 -8.48
N ALA A 189 -27.11 -20.35 -7.71
CA ALA A 189 -28.19 -19.52 -7.15
C ALA A 189 -27.66 -18.63 -6.02
N LEU A 190 -26.78 -19.17 -5.19
CA LEU A 190 -26.10 -18.42 -4.15
C LEU A 190 -25.17 -17.33 -4.73
N GLN A 191 -24.46 -17.65 -5.83
CA GLN A 191 -23.62 -16.67 -6.56
C GLN A 191 -24.46 -15.49 -7.06
N GLN A 192 -25.63 -15.75 -7.68
CA GLN A 192 -26.55 -14.70 -8.15
C GLN A 192 -27.06 -13.83 -6.99
N THR A 193 -27.40 -14.46 -5.86
CA THR A 193 -27.85 -13.75 -4.67
C THR A 193 -26.75 -12.83 -4.12
N LEU A 194 -25.53 -13.34 -3.96
CA LEU A 194 -24.41 -12.54 -3.47
C LEU A 194 -24.06 -11.40 -4.44
N ALA A 195 -24.03 -11.66 -5.75
CA ALA A 195 -23.75 -10.63 -6.76
C ALA A 195 -24.79 -9.48 -6.70
N ALA A 196 -26.07 -9.81 -6.55
CA ALA A 196 -27.13 -8.82 -6.39
C ALA A 196 -26.97 -7.99 -5.11
N ASN A 197 -26.64 -8.64 -3.98
CA ASN A 197 -26.43 -7.97 -2.69
C ASN A 197 -25.18 -7.06 -2.70
N VAL A 198 -24.10 -7.50 -3.37
CA VAL A 198 -22.89 -6.68 -3.59
C VAL A 198 -23.25 -5.42 -4.38
N LEU A 199 -23.90 -5.57 -5.54
CA LEU A 199 -24.31 -4.42 -6.35
C LEU A 199 -25.22 -3.47 -5.59
N GLN A 200 -26.23 -3.99 -4.87
CA GLN A 200 -27.14 -3.16 -4.08
C GLN A 200 -26.36 -2.36 -3.05
N THR A 201 -25.49 -3.00 -2.28
CA THR A 201 -24.65 -2.31 -1.26
C THR A 201 -23.75 -1.26 -1.87
N MET A 202 -23.15 -1.55 -3.03
CA MET A 202 -22.30 -0.58 -3.74
C MET A 202 -23.09 0.66 -4.13
N LEU A 203 -24.28 0.50 -4.71
CA LEU A 203 -25.14 1.62 -5.12
C LEU A 203 -25.67 2.42 -3.92
N GLU A 204 -26.06 1.75 -2.83
CA GLU A 204 -26.58 2.40 -1.62
C GLU A 204 -25.52 3.22 -0.89
N LYS A 205 -24.27 2.73 -0.85
CA LYS A 205 -23.16 3.38 -0.11
C LYS A 205 -22.27 4.24 -0.98
N GLY A 206 -22.43 4.23 -2.30
CA GLY A 206 -21.63 5.02 -3.24
C GLY A 206 -20.22 4.45 -3.47
N TYR A 207 -20.07 3.14 -3.47
CA TYR A 207 -18.85 2.50 -3.93
C TYR A 207 -18.71 2.61 -5.45
N GLU A 208 -17.50 2.85 -5.92
CA GLU A 208 -17.19 3.11 -7.33
C GLU A 208 -16.41 1.99 -8.00
N GLY A 209 -16.28 0.83 -7.35
CA GLY A 209 -15.64 -0.38 -7.87
C GLY A 209 -15.65 -1.50 -6.85
N LEU A 210 -15.34 -2.69 -7.30
CA LEU A 210 -15.28 -3.92 -6.50
C LEU A 210 -13.86 -4.49 -6.51
N ASP A 211 -13.39 -4.93 -5.35
CA ASP A 211 -12.15 -5.69 -5.19
C ASP A 211 -12.46 -7.02 -4.49
N VAL A 212 -12.10 -8.14 -5.13
CA VAL A 212 -12.41 -9.49 -4.64
C VAL A 212 -11.13 -10.23 -4.27
N ASP A 213 -11.08 -10.71 -3.03
CA ASP A 213 -9.95 -11.43 -2.47
C ASP A 213 -10.39 -12.75 -1.81
N PHE A 214 -10.43 -13.82 -2.62
CA PHE A 214 -10.73 -15.17 -2.16
C PHE A 214 -9.47 -16.03 -2.18
N GLU A 215 -8.93 -16.29 -1.02
CA GLU A 215 -7.69 -17.05 -0.85
C GLU A 215 -7.96 -18.51 -0.47
N TYR A 216 -6.89 -19.34 -0.54
CA TYR A 216 -6.89 -20.75 -0.12
C TYR A 216 -7.92 -21.64 -0.82
N LEU A 217 -8.15 -21.37 -2.10
CA LEU A 217 -9.02 -22.15 -2.96
C LEU A 217 -8.26 -23.36 -3.55
N GLY A 218 -8.87 -24.54 -3.50
CA GLY A 218 -8.31 -25.72 -4.15
C GLY A 218 -8.40 -25.64 -5.68
N ARG A 219 -7.63 -26.48 -6.35
CA ARG A 219 -7.54 -26.54 -7.83
C ARG A 219 -8.91 -26.76 -8.50
N ASP A 220 -9.78 -27.55 -7.88
CA ASP A 220 -11.14 -27.84 -8.36
C ASP A 220 -12.05 -26.61 -8.35
N LEU A 221 -11.67 -25.55 -7.65
CA LEU A 221 -12.40 -24.28 -7.58
C LEU A 221 -11.86 -23.21 -8.51
N ALA A 222 -10.77 -23.44 -9.25
CA ALA A 222 -10.15 -22.42 -10.10
C ALA A 222 -11.09 -21.91 -11.19
N GLU A 223 -11.74 -22.81 -11.95
CA GLU A 223 -12.70 -22.43 -13.00
C GLU A 223 -14.03 -21.91 -12.40
N PRO A 224 -14.64 -22.53 -11.37
CA PRO A 224 -15.77 -21.94 -10.66
C PRO A 224 -15.49 -20.52 -10.12
N TYR A 225 -14.29 -20.25 -9.62
CA TYR A 225 -13.92 -18.91 -9.15
C TYR A 225 -13.85 -17.90 -10.30
N ALA A 226 -13.21 -18.25 -11.42
CA ALA A 226 -13.17 -17.37 -12.59
C ALA A 226 -14.58 -17.11 -13.14
N ALA A 227 -15.46 -18.11 -13.15
CA ALA A 227 -16.86 -17.96 -13.56
C ALA A 227 -17.65 -17.02 -12.62
N PHE A 228 -17.39 -17.09 -11.31
CA PHE A 228 -18.00 -16.18 -10.33
C PHE A 228 -17.49 -14.74 -10.50
N ILE A 229 -16.18 -14.53 -10.73
CA ILE A 229 -15.64 -13.22 -11.05
C ILE A 229 -16.26 -12.65 -12.33
N GLN A 230 -16.43 -13.47 -13.37
CA GLN A 230 -17.12 -13.05 -14.59
C GLN A 230 -18.58 -12.64 -14.32
N LEU A 231 -19.32 -13.41 -13.50
CA LEU A 231 -20.67 -13.05 -13.09
C LEU A 231 -20.73 -11.69 -12.38
N LEU A 232 -19.80 -11.44 -11.45
CA LEU A 232 -19.70 -10.15 -10.75
C LEU A 232 -19.41 -9.02 -11.75
N ARG A 233 -18.45 -9.21 -12.65
CA ARG A 233 -18.12 -8.23 -13.69
C ARG A 233 -19.32 -7.91 -14.58
N ASP A 234 -20.03 -8.94 -15.06
CA ASP A 234 -21.23 -8.77 -15.91
C ASP A 234 -22.36 -8.04 -15.16
N THR A 235 -22.46 -8.27 -13.84
CA THR A 235 -23.42 -7.59 -12.96
C THR A 235 -23.09 -6.11 -12.79
N LEU A 236 -21.81 -5.76 -12.71
CA LEU A 236 -21.31 -4.40 -12.46
C LEU A 236 -21.17 -3.56 -13.73
N ALA A 237 -20.92 -4.21 -14.89
CA ALA A 237 -20.64 -3.53 -16.16
C ALA A 237 -21.72 -2.53 -16.61
N PRO A 238 -23.06 -2.79 -16.46
CA PRO A 238 -24.08 -1.81 -16.81
C PRO A 238 -24.03 -0.50 -16.03
N TYR A 239 -23.34 -0.50 -14.87
CA TYR A 239 -23.18 0.65 -13.98
C TYR A 239 -21.81 1.32 -14.14
N GLY A 240 -20.94 0.80 -15.01
CA GLY A 240 -19.58 1.32 -15.21
C GLY A 240 -18.66 1.11 -14.00
N LEU A 241 -18.95 0.11 -13.17
CA LEU A 241 -18.18 -0.19 -11.95
C LEU A 241 -17.08 -1.21 -12.26
N PRO A 242 -15.79 -0.86 -12.15
CA PRO A 242 -14.68 -1.76 -12.41
C PRO A 242 -14.53 -2.83 -11.33
N LEU A 243 -13.96 -3.97 -11.70
CA LEU A 243 -13.66 -5.10 -10.83
C LEU A 243 -12.18 -5.43 -10.81
N ILE A 244 -11.60 -5.48 -9.62
CA ILE A 244 -10.24 -5.98 -9.33
C ILE A 244 -10.35 -7.37 -8.71
N THR A 245 -9.39 -8.25 -9.01
CA THR A 245 -9.23 -9.52 -8.29
C THR A 245 -7.81 -9.62 -7.72
N ALA A 246 -7.70 -9.86 -6.41
CA ALA A 246 -6.42 -10.12 -5.76
C ALA A 246 -5.93 -11.55 -6.06
N LEU A 247 -4.66 -11.68 -6.41
CA LEU A 247 -4.05 -12.94 -6.84
C LEU A 247 -2.83 -13.28 -6.00
N ALA A 248 -2.78 -14.52 -5.50
CA ALA A 248 -1.60 -15.07 -4.83
C ALA A 248 -0.35 -15.04 -5.72
N PRO A 249 0.86 -14.80 -5.16
CA PRO A 249 2.08 -14.56 -5.94
C PRO A 249 2.66 -15.86 -6.53
N LYS A 250 2.24 -16.21 -7.75
CA LYS A 250 2.70 -17.41 -8.49
C LYS A 250 3.89 -17.11 -9.38
N THR A 251 4.74 -18.12 -9.55
CA THR A 251 5.87 -18.12 -10.49
C THR A 251 5.75 -19.19 -11.56
N SER A 252 4.68 -20.00 -11.52
CA SER A 252 4.33 -20.98 -12.55
C SER A 252 2.83 -21.32 -12.49
N ALA A 253 2.26 -21.78 -13.62
CA ALA A 253 0.87 -22.19 -13.67
C ALA A 253 0.55 -23.37 -12.75
N ALA A 254 1.48 -24.31 -12.61
CA ALA A 254 1.37 -25.53 -11.80
C ALA A 254 1.91 -25.38 -10.37
N GLN A 255 2.10 -24.15 -9.87
CA GLN A 255 2.61 -23.94 -8.51
C GLN A 255 1.69 -24.61 -7.48
N PRO A 256 2.21 -25.56 -6.66
CA PRO A 256 1.41 -26.30 -5.70
C PRO A 256 1.09 -25.49 -4.46
N GLY A 257 0.01 -25.83 -3.79
CA GLY A 257 -0.43 -25.25 -2.52
C GLY A 257 -1.79 -24.59 -2.62
N THR A 258 -2.58 -24.72 -1.56
CA THR A 258 -3.97 -24.25 -1.52
C THR A 258 -4.09 -22.73 -1.72
N LEU A 259 -3.06 -21.96 -1.34
CA LEU A 259 -3.01 -20.51 -1.61
C LEU A 259 -2.96 -20.20 -3.12
N TYR A 260 -2.36 -21.09 -3.93
CA TYR A 260 -2.02 -20.83 -5.33
C TYR A 260 -2.93 -21.53 -6.34
N GLU A 261 -3.40 -22.73 -6.01
CA GLU A 261 -4.00 -23.64 -7.00
C GLU A 261 -5.33 -23.17 -7.53
N GLY A 262 -6.12 -22.43 -6.72
CA GLY A 262 -7.38 -21.82 -7.12
C GLY A 262 -7.24 -20.57 -7.99
N HIS A 263 -6.03 -20.00 -8.09
CA HIS A 263 -5.79 -18.77 -8.85
C HIS A 263 -5.25 -19.09 -10.25
N ASN A 264 -6.16 -19.30 -11.22
CA ASN A 264 -5.80 -19.35 -12.63
C ASN A 264 -5.65 -17.91 -13.14
N TYR A 265 -4.42 -17.46 -13.36
CA TYR A 265 -4.12 -16.09 -13.76
C TYR A 265 -4.78 -15.69 -15.08
N ALA A 266 -4.76 -16.56 -16.09
CA ALA A 266 -5.33 -16.27 -17.39
C ALA A 266 -6.86 -16.11 -17.33
N SER A 267 -7.57 -17.05 -16.67
CA SER A 267 -9.03 -17.01 -16.54
C SER A 267 -9.47 -15.82 -15.67
N LEU A 268 -8.81 -15.59 -14.53
CA LEU A 268 -9.16 -14.49 -13.61
C LEU A 268 -8.88 -13.11 -14.23
N SER A 269 -7.78 -12.93 -14.94
CA SER A 269 -7.50 -11.65 -15.60
C SER A 269 -8.45 -11.36 -16.76
N THR A 270 -8.96 -12.41 -17.43
CA THR A 270 -9.99 -12.26 -18.47
C THR A 270 -11.31 -11.81 -17.86
N ALA A 271 -11.66 -12.35 -16.70
CA ALA A 271 -12.89 -12.04 -15.97
C ALA A 271 -12.83 -10.71 -15.18
N SER A 272 -11.65 -10.08 -15.03
CA SER A 272 -11.44 -8.85 -14.26
C SER A 272 -11.06 -7.67 -15.15
N ASP A 273 -11.29 -6.44 -14.68
CA ASP A 273 -10.78 -5.22 -15.32
C ASP A 273 -9.31 -4.97 -14.93
N ALA A 274 -8.94 -5.26 -13.69
CA ALA A 274 -7.57 -5.26 -13.20
C ALA A 274 -7.33 -6.44 -12.25
N VAL A 275 -6.05 -6.76 -11.99
CA VAL A 275 -5.63 -7.74 -10.99
C VAL A 275 -4.60 -7.14 -10.06
N LEU A 276 -4.69 -7.45 -8.78
CA LEU A 276 -3.65 -7.15 -7.81
C LEU A 276 -2.79 -8.39 -7.57
N LEU A 277 -1.52 -8.35 -7.90
CA LEU A 277 -0.58 -9.39 -7.49
C LEU A 277 -0.14 -9.15 -6.05
N MET A 278 -0.43 -10.05 -5.12
CA MET A 278 -0.05 -9.94 -3.70
C MET A 278 1.44 -10.26 -3.50
N THR A 279 2.32 -9.43 -4.07
CA THR A 279 3.77 -9.58 -4.11
C THR A 279 4.45 -9.20 -2.79
N TYR A 280 4.00 -9.81 -1.70
CA TYR A 280 4.50 -9.64 -0.33
C TYR A 280 4.34 -10.93 0.48
N GLU A 281 4.69 -10.93 1.78
CA GLU A 281 4.63 -12.06 2.72
C GLU A 281 5.62 -13.20 2.39
N TRP A 282 6.77 -12.93 1.74
CA TRP A 282 7.88 -13.88 1.75
C TRP A 282 8.48 -13.98 3.16
N GLY A 283 8.90 -12.86 3.76
CA GLY A 283 9.01 -12.76 5.21
C GLY A 283 7.63 -12.47 5.81
N TYR A 284 7.20 -13.28 6.75
CA TYR A 284 5.88 -13.16 7.36
C TYR A 284 5.89 -13.55 8.84
N THR A 285 4.80 -13.27 9.52
CA THR A 285 4.67 -13.38 10.98
C THR A 285 5.18 -14.69 11.58
N TYR A 286 5.01 -15.82 10.88
CA TYR A 286 5.37 -17.17 11.39
C TYR A 286 6.56 -17.79 10.67
N GLY A 287 7.11 -17.12 9.66
CA GLY A 287 8.30 -17.53 8.93
C GLY A 287 9.59 -17.01 9.56
N PRO A 288 10.75 -17.50 9.08
CA PRO A 288 12.05 -16.98 9.53
C PRO A 288 12.26 -15.53 9.08
N PRO A 289 13.18 -14.80 9.77
CA PRO A 289 13.55 -13.44 9.37
C PRO A 289 14.00 -13.37 7.92
N MET A 290 13.34 -12.54 7.12
CA MET A 290 13.71 -12.20 5.76
C MET A 290 12.87 -11.03 5.24
N ALA A 291 13.27 -10.47 4.08
CA ALA A 291 12.53 -9.41 3.41
C ALA A 291 11.07 -9.81 3.14
N VAL A 292 10.13 -8.90 3.44
CA VAL A 292 8.69 -9.10 3.18
C VAL A 292 8.41 -9.23 1.68
N ALA A 293 9.09 -8.43 0.86
CA ALA A 293 8.94 -8.41 -0.60
C ALA A 293 10.32 -8.31 -1.30
N PRO A 294 11.10 -9.42 -1.33
CA PRO A 294 12.39 -9.42 -2.04
C PRO A 294 12.20 -9.10 -3.53
N VAL A 295 12.85 -8.06 -4.06
CA VAL A 295 12.60 -7.58 -5.43
C VAL A 295 12.78 -8.66 -6.49
N GLY A 296 13.73 -9.57 -6.32
CA GLY A 296 13.92 -10.70 -7.24
C GLY A 296 12.75 -11.71 -7.22
N ALA A 297 12.08 -11.89 -6.08
CA ALA A 297 10.88 -12.73 -5.99
C ALA A 297 9.67 -12.01 -6.61
N VAL A 298 9.50 -10.73 -6.31
CA VAL A 298 8.48 -9.86 -6.92
C VAL A 298 8.59 -9.88 -8.45
N ARG A 299 9.79 -9.69 -8.99
CA ARG A 299 10.08 -9.73 -10.43
C ARG A 299 9.64 -11.05 -11.06
N ARG A 300 10.00 -12.20 -10.49
CA ARG A 300 9.60 -13.51 -11.01
C ARG A 300 8.08 -13.70 -11.08
N VAL A 301 7.35 -13.15 -10.09
CA VAL A 301 5.87 -13.18 -10.13
C VAL A 301 5.34 -12.32 -11.26
N VAL A 302 5.87 -11.10 -11.45
CA VAL A 302 5.49 -10.21 -12.57
C VAL A 302 5.79 -10.87 -13.90
N GLU A 303 7.00 -11.41 -14.09
CA GLU A 303 7.42 -12.07 -15.33
C GLU A 303 6.52 -13.27 -15.66
N PHE A 304 6.13 -14.07 -14.65
CA PHE A 304 5.15 -15.13 -14.87
C PHE A 304 3.78 -14.57 -15.23
N ALA A 305 3.29 -13.54 -14.51
CA ALA A 305 2.00 -12.92 -14.79
C ALA A 305 1.91 -12.39 -16.24
N LEU A 306 2.97 -11.78 -16.75
CA LEU A 306 3.06 -11.28 -18.14
C LEU A 306 2.96 -12.39 -19.20
N THR A 307 3.20 -13.65 -18.86
CA THR A 307 2.92 -14.78 -19.75
C THR A 307 1.42 -15.15 -19.81
N GLN A 308 0.60 -14.62 -18.89
CA GLN A 308 -0.78 -15.00 -18.68
C GLN A 308 -1.77 -13.86 -18.95
N MET A 309 -1.34 -12.60 -18.87
CA MET A 309 -2.21 -11.43 -18.94
C MET A 309 -1.46 -10.18 -19.42
N ASP A 310 -2.23 -9.16 -19.80
CA ASP A 310 -1.72 -7.85 -20.18
C ASP A 310 -1.13 -7.10 -18.97
N ALA A 311 0.05 -6.51 -19.15
CA ALA A 311 0.70 -5.66 -18.16
C ALA A 311 -0.19 -4.50 -17.68
N ALA A 312 -0.96 -3.90 -18.59
CA ALA A 312 -1.87 -2.80 -18.30
C ALA A 312 -3.06 -3.17 -17.39
N LYS A 313 -3.20 -4.44 -17.00
CA LYS A 313 -4.16 -4.89 -16.00
C LYS A 313 -3.54 -5.13 -14.61
N ILE A 314 -2.22 -5.10 -14.48
CA ILE A 314 -1.52 -5.55 -13.27
C ILE A 314 -1.25 -4.40 -12.31
N LEU A 315 -1.79 -4.50 -11.10
CA LEU A 315 -1.38 -3.74 -9.93
C LEU A 315 -0.31 -4.54 -9.16
N LEU A 316 0.83 -3.91 -8.91
CA LEU A 316 1.91 -4.51 -8.13
C LEU A 316 1.62 -4.34 -6.64
N GLY A 317 1.49 -5.43 -5.91
CA GLY A 317 1.32 -5.42 -4.46
C GLY A 317 2.56 -4.88 -3.74
N PHE A 318 2.39 -3.89 -2.87
CA PHE A 318 3.46 -3.27 -2.10
C PHE A 318 3.17 -3.33 -0.59
N PRO A 319 4.08 -3.89 0.26
CA PRO A 319 3.89 -3.97 1.70
C PRO A 319 4.20 -2.61 2.36
N ASN A 320 3.23 -2.07 3.10
CA ASN A 320 3.44 -0.88 3.92
C ASN A 320 3.59 -1.25 5.41
N TYR A 321 4.44 -2.21 5.69
CA TYR A 321 4.73 -2.71 7.04
C TYR A 321 6.08 -3.42 7.05
N ALA A 322 6.56 -3.70 8.27
CA ALA A 322 7.80 -4.37 8.58
C ALA A 322 7.54 -5.46 9.61
N TYR A 323 8.51 -6.35 9.78
CA TYR A 323 8.50 -7.35 10.83
C TYR A 323 9.76 -7.28 11.69
N ASP A 324 9.57 -7.49 12.99
CA ASP A 324 10.57 -7.62 14.03
C ASP A 324 10.49 -9.02 14.63
N TRP A 325 11.52 -9.83 14.44
CA TRP A 325 11.63 -11.19 14.97
C TRP A 325 12.51 -11.24 16.19
N THR A 326 12.00 -11.83 17.28
CA THR A 326 12.84 -12.24 18.40
C THR A 326 13.65 -13.49 18.00
N LEU A 327 14.95 -13.47 18.27
CA LEU A 327 15.88 -14.56 17.96
C LEU A 327 16.26 -15.38 19.20
N PRO A 328 16.65 -16.69 19.07
CA PRO A 328 16.68 -17.43 17.83
C PRO A 328 15.27 -17.73 17.29
N PHE A 329 15.11 -17.72 15.98
CA PHE A 329 13.86 -18.13 15.36
C PHE A 329 13.60 -19.62 15.61
N THR A 330 12.39 -19.94 16.06
CA THR A 330 11.93 -21.31 16.25
C THR A 330 10.62 -21.51 15.50
N ALA A 331 10.62 -22.38 14.50
CA ALA A 331 9.44 -22.67 13.69
C ALA A 331 8.26 -23.13 14.56
N GLY A 332 7.08 -22.56 14.34
CA GLY A 332 5.86 -22.82 15.10
C GLY A 332 5.78 -22.16 16.49
N ALA A 333 6.87 -21.54 16.98
CA ALA A 333 6.89 -20.84 18.27
C ALA A 333 7.15 -19.33 18.12
N THR A 334 8.12 -18.95 17.30
CA THR A 334 8.42 -17.52 17.08
C THR A 334 7.32 -16.89 16.22
N ARG A 335 6.82 -15.75 16.71
CA ARG A 335 5.87 -14.90 16.00
C ARG A 335 6.46 -13.49 15.87
N ALA A 336 6.74 -13.06 14.65
CA ALA A 336 7.22 -11.72 14.41
C ALA A 336 6.20 -10.66 14.81
N GLN A 337 6.67 -9.54 15.36
CA GLN A 337 5.85 -8.36 15.60
C GLN A 337 5.78 -7.51 14.34
N SER A 338 4.58 -7.18 13.88
CA SER A 338 4.43 -6.24 12.77
C SER A 338 4.58 -4.80 13.26
N ILE A 339 5.51 -4.06 12.63
CA ILE A 339 5.77 -2.64 12.91
C ILE A 339 5.63 -1.79 11.63
N GLY A 340 5.68 -0.46 11.75
CA GLY A 340 5.63 0.44 10.59
C GLY A 340 7.02 0.68 9.98
N ASN A 341 7.07 0.98 8.70
CA ASN A 341 8.32 1.32 7.99
C ASN A 341 9.00 2.58 8.54
N GLU A 342 8.24 3.55 9.09
CA GLU A 342 8.81 4.72 9.79
C GLU A 342 9.26 4.39 11.22
N ALA A 343 8.66 3.38 11.84
CA ALA A 343 9.02 2.96 13.18
C ALA A 343 10.35 2.18 13.21
N ALA A 344 10.66 1.42 12.16
CA ALA A 344 11.86 0.60 12.09
C ALA A 344 13.17 1.42 12.24
N PRO A 345 13.42 2.51 11.47
CA PRO A 345 14.63 3.31 11.68
C PRO A 345 14.66 4.05 13.03
N LEU A 346 13.51 4.39 13.61
CA LEU A 346 13.46 4.95 14.98
C LEU A 346 13.87 3.91 16.02
N LEU A 347 13.45 2.66 15.85
CA LEU A 347 13.86 1.52 16.67
C LEU A 347 15.38 1.28 16.56
N ALA A 348 15.92 1.29 15.34
CA ALA A 348 17.35 1.19 15.11
C ALA A 348 18.13 2.32 15.80
N ALA A 349 17.68 3.56 15.70
CA ALA A 349 18.27 4.70 16.38
C ALA A 349 18.18 4.62 17.91
N GLN A 350 17.09 4.06 18.45
CA GLN A 350 16.89 3.86 19.90
C GLN A 350 17.93 2.91 20.49
N TYR A 351 18.20 1.82 19.78
CA TYR A 351 19.13 0.78 20.24
C TYR A 351 20.56 0.94 19.68
N GLY A 352 20.83 2.04 18.94
CA GLY A 352 22.14 2.30 18.34
C GLY A 352 22.53 1.26 17.28
N ALA A 353 21.54 0.62 16.66
CA ALA A 353 21.75 -0.37 15.62
C ALA A 353 22.05 0.29 14.26
N GLU A 354 22.95 -0.31 13.50
CA GLU A 354 23.25 0.09 12.12
C GLU A 354 22.31 -0.62 11.14
N ILE A 355 21.63 0.17 10.31
CA ILE A 355 20.76 -0.36 9.24
C ILE A 355 21.64 -0.80 8.07
N GLN A 356 21.55 -2.07 7.75
CA GLN A 356 22.19 -2.70 6.60
C GLN A 356 21.24 -2.73 5.41
N PHE A 357 21.75 -3.06 4.23
CA PHE A 357 20.96 -3.18 3.03
C PHE A 357 21.35 -4.46 2.28
N ASP A 358 20.42 -5.42 2.22
CA ASP A 358 20.63 -6.63 1.43
C ASP A 358 20.47 -6.30 -0.06
N THR A 359 21.56 -6.39 -0.79
CA THR A 359 21.60 -6.05 -2.21
C THR A 359 20.90 -7.06 -3.10
N GLN A 360 20.68 -8.28 -2.63
CA GLN A 360 19.97 -9.32 -3.38
C GLN A 360 18.44 -9.11 -3.33
N SER A 361 17.91 -8.91 -2.14
CA SER A 361 16.48 -8.61 -1.95
C SER A 361 16.15 -7.14 -2.20
N GLN A 362 17.16 -6.25 -2.26
CA GLN A 362 17.02 -4.80 -2.30
C GLN A 362 16.18 -4.29 -1.13
N THR A 363 16.48 -4.75 0.10
CA THR A 363 15.67 -4.47 1.28
C THR A 363 16.57 -4.14 2.49
N PRO A 364 16.24 -3.10 3.27
CA PRO A 364 16.96 -2.78 4.50
C PRO A 364 16.59 -3.73 5.63
N TYR A 365 17.57 -3.99 6.50
CA TYR A 365 17.41 -4.77 7.72
C TYR A 365 18.40 -4.33 8.79
N PHE A 366 18.17 -4.70 10.04
CA PHE A 366 19.11 -4.53 11.14
C PHE A 366 18.87 -5.56 12.24
N THR A 367 19.87 -5.75 13.09
CA THR A 367 19.77 -6.54 14.31
C THR A 367 20.02 -5.65 15.52
N TYR A 368 19.38 -5.95 16.64
CA TYR A 368 19.59 -5.24 17.91
C TYR A 368 19.39 -6.17 19.10
N LEU A 369 19.83 -5.73 20.28
CA LEU A 369 19.49 -6.33 21.57
C LEU A 369 18.47 -5.43 22.26
N ASP A 370 17.38 -6.02 22.73
CA ASP A 370 16.41 -5.29 23.55
C ASP A 370 16.93 -5.01 24.97
N GLU A 371 16.13 -4.37 25.82
CA GLU A 371 16.48 -4.04 27.20
C GLU A 371 16.75 -5.27 28.08
N ALA A 372 16.21 -6.44 27.71
CA ALA A 372 16.45 -7.71 28.39
C ALA A 372 17.69 -8.44 27.84
N GLY A 373 18.36 -7.90 26.82
CA GLY A 373 19.48 -8.54 26.13
C GLY A 373 19.05 -9.61 25.12
N GLN A 374 17.77 -9.65 24.76
CA GLN A 374 17.22 -10.57 23.77
C GLN A 374 17.57 -10.06 22.36
N PRO A 375 18.17 -10.91 21.48
CA PRO A 375 18.48 -10.49 20.12
C PRO A 375 17.22 -10.45 19.24
N HIS A 376 17.18 -9.47 18.34
CA HIS A 376 16.13 -9.23 17.37
C HIS A 376 16.70 -9.01 15.99
N GLU A 377 15.89 -9.30 14.95
CA GLU A 377 16.16 -8.98 13.56
C GLU A 377 14.93 -8.33 12.92
N VAL A 378 15.13 -7.18 12.28
CA VAL A 378 14.07 -6.38 11.67
C VAL A 378 14.31 -6.27 10.17
N TRP A 379 13.27 -6.55 9.36
CA TRP A 379 13.22 -6.28 7.93
C TRP A 379 12.09 -5.32 7.62
N PHE A 380 12.34 -4.30 6.78
CA PHE A 380 11.38 -3.24 6.51
C PHE A 380 11.54 -2.66 5.09
N GLU A 381 10.63 -1.77 4.67
CA GLU A 381 10.76 -1.03 3.42
C GLU A 381 11.28 0.39 3.70
N ASP A 382 12.26 0.85 2.88
CA ASP A 382 12.72 2.22 2.84
C ASP A 382 12.62 2.79 1.42
N VAL A 383 13.12 4.01 1.20
CA VAL A 383 13.04 4.63 -0.13
C VAL A 383 13.89 3.92 -1.19
N ARG A 384 14.94 3.17 -0.80
CA ARG A 384 15.75 2.37 -1.73
C ARG A 384 14.98 1.15 -2.21
N SER A 385 14.38 0.42 -1.27
CA SER A 385 13.58 -0.77 -1.56
C SER A 385 12.28 -0.42 -2.28
N ALA A 386 11.64 0.71 -1.92
CA ALA A 386 10.49 1.24 -2.63
C ALA A 386 10.85 1.63 -4.06
N GLN A 387 11.96 2.36 -4.28
CA GLN A 387 12.43 2.73 -5.61
C GLN A 387 12.70 1.50 -6.49
N ALA A 388 13.32 0.45 -5.95
CA ALA A 388 13.60 -0.78 -6.69
C ALA A 388 12.31 -1.49 -7.17
N LYS A 389 11.24 -1.49 -6.34
CA LYS A 389 9.95 -2.07 -6.69
C LYS A 389 9.14 -1.16 -7.62
N PHE A 390 9.12 0.14 -7.37
CA PHE A 390 8.43 1.12 -8.21
C PHE A 390 9.00 1.20 -9.63
N ALA A 391 10.30 0.93 -9.80
CA ALA A 391 10.92 0.85 -11.11
C ALA A 391 10.35 -0.26 -12.01
N LEU A 392 9.74 -1.30 -11.42
CA LEU A 392 9.09 -2.38 -12.18
C LEU A 392 7.86 -1.88 -12.96
N LEU A 393 7.20 -0.81 -12.51
CA LEU A 393 6.03 -0.26 -13.20
C LEU A 393 6.36 0.20 -14.62
N PRO A 394 7.25 1.18 -14.82
CA PRO A 394 7.62 1.60 -16.17
C PRO A 394 8.44 0.54 -16.91
N GLU A 395 9.20 -0.32 -16.21
CA GLU A 395 9.99 -1.38 -16.83
C GLU A 395 9.10 -2.39 -17.56
N TYR A 396 7.97 -2.77 -16.97
CA TYR A 396 7.06 -3.77 -17.52
C TYR A 396 5.75 -3.19 -18.08
N GLY A 397 5.52 -1.88 -17.94
CA GLY A 397 4.27 -1.23 -18.36
C GLY A 397 3.07 -1.61 -17.48
N LEU A 398 3.29 -1.81 -16.18
CA LEU A 398 2.23 -2.21 -15.25
C LEU A 398 1.25 -1.07 -15.02
N LEU A 399 -0.02 -1.42 -14.69
CA LEU A 399 -1.11 -0.48 -14.42
C LEU A 399 -0.82 0.42 -13.21
N GLY A 400 -0.24 -0.11 -12.13
CA GLY A 400 0.00 0.66 -10.92
C GLY A 400 0.40 -0.15 -9.70
N LEU A 401 0.05 0.37 -8.52
CA LEU A 401 0.38 -0.15 -7.19
C LEU A 401 -0.87 -0.48 -6.39
N GLY A 402 -0.81 -1.55 -5.60
CA GLY A 402 -1.78 -1.84 -4.55
C GLY A 402 -1.09 -2.01 -3.19
N TYR A 403 -1.40 -1.15 -2.24
CA TYR A 403 -0.75 -1.15 -0.93
C TYR A 403 -1.46 -2.06 0.07
N TRP A 404 -0.76 -3.02 0.61
CA TRP A 404 -1.13 -3.68 1.85
C TRP A 404 -0.28 -3.10 2.99
N ASN A 405 -0.74 -2.12 3.83
CA ASN A 405 -2.01 -1.42 3.78
C ASN A 405 -1.81 0.06 4.23
N PHE A 406 -2.86 0.85 4.26
CA PHE A 406 -2.84 2.26 4.67
C PHE A 406 -3.00 2.48 6.20
N MET A 407 -2.69 1.48 7.00
CA MET A 407 -2.83 1.55 8.47
C MET A 407 -1.69 2.30 9.16
N ARG A 408 -0.59 2.56 8.45
CA ARG A 408 0.65 3.13 9.00
C ARG A 408 1.24 4.16 8.07
N PRO A 409 1.90 5.21 8.62
CA PRO A 409 2.57 6.20 7.80
C PRO A 409 3.81 5.59 7.11
N PHE A 410 4.09 6.05 5.91
CA PHE A 410 5.33 5.83 5.18
C PHE A 410 5.64 7.05 4.32
N THR A 411 5.85 8.19 4.98
CA THR A 411 5.96 9.52 4.36
C THR A 411 6.99 9.55 3.23
N ALA A 412 8.17 8.97 3.45
CA ALA A 412 9.23 8.93 2.44
C ALA A 412 8.83 8.08 1.21
N GLY A 413 8.15 6.95 1.43
CA GLY A 413 7.66 6.08 0.35
C GLY A 413 6.56 6.76 -0.48
N PHE A 414 5.56 7.39 0.16
CA PHE A 414 4.51 8.12 -0.54
C PHE A 414 5.05 9.39 -1.24
N SER A 415 6.01 10.08 -0.65
CA SER A 415 6.68 11.21 -1.29
C SER A 415 7.49 10.78 -2.52
N LEU A 416 8.18 9.64 -2.47
CA LEU A 416 8.87 9.03 -3.61
C LEU A 416 7.87 8.63 -4.69
N GLN A 417 6.77 7.96 -4.31
CA GLN A 417 5.69 7.59 -5.23
C GLN A 417 5.14 8.82 -5.96
N ASN A 418 4.82 9.90 -5.23
CA ASN A 418 4.34 11.16 -5.84
C ASN A 418 5.39 11.83 -6.75
N TYR A 419 6.68 11.66 -6.45
CA TYR A 419 7.74 12.15 -7.33
C TYR A 419 7.79 11.39 -8.65
N LEU A 420 7.53 10.08 -8.64
CA LEU A 420 7.64 9.20 -9.80
C LEU A 420 6.34 9.09 -10.60
N PHE A 421 5.18 9.14 -9.91
CA PHE A 421 3.88 8.82 -10.51
C PHE A 421 2.83 9.92 -10.29
N THR A 422 1.91 10.01 -11.25
CA THR A 422 0.63 10.69 -11.08
C THR A 422 -0.41 9.64 -10.71
N ALA A 423 -0.87 9.66 -9.46
CA ALA A 423 -1.83 8.68 -8.95
C ALA A 423 -3.24 8.94 -9.51
N SER A 424 -3.95 7.87 -9.87
CA SER A 424 -5.35 7.84 -10.25
C SER A 424 -6.08 6.66 -9.63
N GLY A 425 -7.41 6.67 -9.66
CA GLY A 425 -8.26 5.50 -9.46
C GLY A 425 -8.32 4.64 -10.71
N LEU A 426 -9.16 3.59 -10.66
CA LEU A 426 -9.52 2.80 -11.84
C LEU A 426 -10.60 3.58 -12.62
N GLY A 427 -10.29 3.89 -13.86
CA GLY A 427 -11.22 4.58 -14.78
C GLY A 427 -11.97 3.61 -15.65
#